data_48a8a945853682c2aab8dd6efbe60b95
#
_entry.id   48a8a945853682c2aab8dd6efbe60b95
#
_cell.length_a   1.000
_cell.length_b   1.000
_cell.length_c   1.000
_cell.angle_alpha   90.00
_cell.angle_beta   90.00
_cell.angle_gamma   90.00
#
_symmetry.space_group_name_H-M   'P 1'
#
loop_
_entity.id
_entity.type
_entity.pdbx_description
1 polymer ?
#
loop_
_entity_poly.entity_id
_entity_poly.type
_entity_poly.pdbx_seq_one_letter_code
_entity_poly.pdbx_strand_id
1 'polypeptide(L)'
;MKKETLVSIAERSGCSISTVSRVLSGNAAKYRISQRTVARVTEEVKRCNYTPSLLAKGLRTNRTDTIGLLIPNIENSFFAGVAGVVIRESRNYNYKVVVVDTQEDERNEQDGLSALLARRVDGIVAAPCGSNA
;
A
#
# COMPACT_ATOMS: atom_id res chain seq x y z
N MET A 1 8.95 8.43 -20.30
CA MET A 1 7.68 9.08 -19.89
C MET A 1 7.90 9.83 -18.59
N LYS A 2 7.55 11.11 -18.55
CA LYS A 2 7.69 11.92 -17.33
C LYS A 2 6.61 11.47 -16.34
N LYS A 3 7.01 11.00 -15.17
CA LYS A 3 6.07 10.53 -14.15
C LYS A 3 5.26 11.71 -13.62
N GLU A 4 3.93 11.66 -13.75
CA GLU A 4 3.06 12.70 -13.23
C GLU A 4 3.18 12.80 -11.70
N THR A 5 3.07 14.01 -11.19
CA THR A 5 3.26 14.31 -9.76
C THR A 5 2.06 15.12 -9.22
N LEU A 6 1.93 15.20 -7.89
CA LEU A 6 0.95 16.09 -7.26
C LEU A 6 1.12 17.56 -7.70
N VAL A 7 2.36 17.97 -7.95
CA VAL A 7 2.66 19.32 -8.41
C VAL A 7 2.05 19.55 -9.80
N SER A 8 2.30 18.64 -10.76
CA SER A 8 1.76 18.78 -12.11
C SER A 8 0.23 18.75 -12.16
N ILE A 9 -0.41 17.95 -11.30
CA ILE A 9 -1.88 17.96 -11.17
C ILE A 9 -2.37 19.28 -10.57
N ALA A 10 -1.67 19.81 -9.55
CA ALA A 10 -2.01 21.09 -8.94
C ALA A 10 -1.96 22.24 -9.94
N GLU A 11 -0.88 22.32 -10.73
CA GLU A 11 -0.71 23.33 -11.78
C GLU A 11 -1.83 23.24 -12.82
N ARG A 12 -2.13 22.05 -13.36
CA ARG A 12 -3.16 21.85 -14.38
C ARG A 12 -4.57 22.08 -13.88
N SER A 13 -4.85 21.66 -12.64
CA SER A 13 -6.17 21.87 -12.04
C SER A 13 -6.36 23.30 -11.50
N GLY A 14 -5.31 24.16 -11.50
CA GLY A 14 -5.36 25.48 -10.90
C GLY A 14 -5.67 25.43 -9.40
N CYS A 15 -5.18 24.43 -8.70
CA CYS A 15 -5.38 24.22 -7.28
C CYS A 15 -4.04 24.17 -6.53
N SER A 16 -4.06 24.41 -5.21
CA SER A 16 -2.86 24.17 -4.41
C SER A 16 -2.58 22.65 -4.28
N ILE A 17 -1.31 22.28 -4.09
CA ILE A 17 -0.89 20.88 -3.85
C ILE A 17 -1.66 20.29 -2.66
N SER A 18 -1.90 21.08 -1.60
CA SER A 18 -2.66 20.65 -0.43
C SER A 18 -4.13 20.38 -0.76
N THR A 19 -4.74 21.17 -1.63
CA THR A 19 -6.11 20.93 -2.11
C THR A 19 -6.19 19.64 -2.90
N VAL A 20 -5.29 19.43 -3.85
CA VAL A 20 -5.22 18.18 -4.63
C VAL A 20 -5.03 16.98 -3.71
N SER A 21 -4.08 17.05 -2.78
CA SER A 21 -3.84 15.97 -1.81
C SER A 21 -5.07 15.64 -0.95
N ARG A 22 -5.82 16.64 -0.52
CA ARG A 22 -7.07 16.47 0.29
C ARG A 22 -8.18 15.83 -0.53
N VAL A 23 -8.34 16.22 -1.79
CA VAL A 23 -9.30 15.61 -2.71
C VAL A 23 -8.95 14.14 -2.94
N LEU A 24 -7.69 13.83 -3.27
CA LEU A 24 -7.25 12.45 -3.53
C LEU A 24 -7.29 11.54 -2.30
N SER A 25 -7.21 12.13 -1.11
CA SER A 25 -7.33 11.39 0.17
C SER A 25 -8.79 11.21 0.63
N GLY A 26 -9.80 11.65 -0.16
CA GLY A 26 -11.20 11.56 0.22
C GLY A 26 -11.63 12.54 1.33
N ASN A 27 -10.80 13.51 1.64
CA ASN A 27 -11.03 14.46 2.74
C ASN A 27 -11.63 15.80 2.28
N ALA A 28 -12.17 15.87 1.05
CA ALA A 28 -12.70 17.10 0.48
C ALA A 28 -13.78 17.74 1.34
N ALA A 29 -14.73 16.94 1.84
CA ALA A 29 -15.80 17.43 2.72
C ALA A 29 -15.28 17.98 4.04
N LYS A 30 -14.33 17.30 4.68
CA LYS A 30 -13.69 17.75 5.93
C LYS A 30 -13.04 19.13 5.81
N TYR A 31 -12.48 19.45 4.65
CA TYR A 31 -11.80 20.71 4.37
C TYR A 31 -12.66 21.69 3.58
N ARG A 32 -13.99 21.44 3.47
CA ARG A 32 -14.96 22.29 2.78
C ARG A 32 -14.56 22.65 1.35
N ILE A 33 -13.95 21.68 0.65
CA ILE A 33 -13.58 21.85 -0.76
C ILE A 33 -14.84 21.68 -1.61
N SER A 34 -15.10 22.64 -2.50
CA SER A 34 -16.31 22.64 -3.32
C SER A 34 -16.36 21.44 -4.28
N GLN A 35 -17.56 20.98 -4.60
CA GLN A 35 -17.77 19.91 -5.57
C GLN A 35 -17.17 20.23 -6.95
N ARG A 36 -17.22 21.50 -7.36
CA ARG A 36 -16.59 21.98 -8.59
C ARG A 36 -15.07 21.76 -8.59
N THR A 37 -14.42 22.04 -7.44
CA THR A 37 -12.98 21.81 -7.29
C THR A 37 -12.65 20.33 -7.27
N VAL A 38 -13.46 19.50 -6.59
CA VAL A 38 -13.31 18.04 -6.59
C VAL A 38 -13.41 17.48 -7.99
N ALA A 39 -14.43 17.88 -8.77
CA ALA A 39 -14.62 17.43 -10.14
C ALA A 39 -13.42 17.78 -11.03
N ARG A 40 -12.93 19.03 -10.94
CA ARG A 40 -11.78 19.50 -11.72
C ARG A 40 -10.49 18.72 -11.43
N VAL A 41 -10.20 18.49 -10.15
CA VAL A 41 -9.03 17.69 -9.75
C VAL A 41 -9.17 16.24 -10.23
N THR A 42 -10.34 15.65 -10.06
CA THR A 42 -10.61 14.25 -10.46
C THR A 42 -10.49 14.06 -11.99
N GLU A 43 -10.94 15.03 -12.75
CA GLU A 43 -10.82 15.01 -14.22
C GLU A 43 -9.36 15.06 -14.65
N GLU A 44 -8.54 15.96 -14.08
CA GLU A 44 -7.11 16.03 -14.37
C GLU A 44 -6.36 14.75 -14.00
N VAL A 45 -6.69 14.15 -12.84
CA VAL A 45 -6.12 12.87 -12.42
C VAL A 45 -6.42 11.76 -13.42
N LYS A 46 -7.67 11.68 -13.91
CA LYS A 46 -8.06 10.70 -14.93
C LYS A 46 -7.35 10.97 -16.26
N ARG A 47 -7.31 12.22 -16.72
CA ARG A 47 -6.70 12.62 -17.99
C ARG A 47 -5.20 12.28 -18.03
N CYS A 48 -4.51 12.47 -16.91
CA CYS A 48 -3.07 12.22 -16.79
C CYS A 48 -2.73 10.79 -16.37
N ASN A 49 -3.75 9.95 -16.16
CA ASN A 49 -3.58 8.60 -15.61
C ASN A 49 -2.70 8.60 -14.34
N TYR A 50 -2.88 9.65 -13.50
CA TYR A 50 -2.07 9.84 -12.32
C TYR A 50 -2.46 8.84 -11.23
N THR A 51 -1.47 8.11 -10.73
CA THR A 51 -1.62 7.24 -9.57
C THR A 51 -0.88 7.84 -8.38
N PRO A 52 -1.58 8.14 -7.26
CA PRO A 52 -0.92 8.64 -6.06
C PRO A 52 0.21 7.73 -5.60
N SER A 53 1.36 8.32 -5.26
CA SER A 53 2.48 7.55 -4.73
C SER A 53 2.16 7.03 -3.33
N LEU A 54 2.10 5.71 -3.18
CA LEU A 54 1.95 5.06 -1.87
C LEU A 54 3.12 5.37 -0.95
N LEU A 55 4.34 5.52 -1.50
CA LEU A 55 5.52 5.91 -0.74
C LEU A 55 5.37 7.32 -0.14
N ALA A 56 4.91 8.29 -0.94
CA ALA A 56 4.69 9.65 -0.45
C ALA A 56 3.56 9.72 0.60
N LYS A 57 2.51 8.91 0.41
CA LYS A 57 1.45 8.75 1.40
C LYS A 57 2.01 8.14 2.69
N GLY A 58 2.75 7.04 2.57
CA GLY A 58 3.35 6.31 3.69
C GLY A 58 4.30 7.18 4.52
N LEU A 59 5.15 7.98 3.88
CA LEU A 59 6.04 8.92 4.58
C LEU A 59 5.27 9.95 5.41
N ARG A 60 4.12 10.42 4.92
CA ARG A 60 3.29 11.40 5.63
C ARG A 60 2.47 10.80 6.77
N THR A 61 1.95 9.59 6.57
CA THR A 61 1.05 8.93 7.53
C THR A 61 1.76 7.96 8.45
N ASN A 62 3.02 7.66 8.19
CA ASN A 62 3.81 6.58 8.80
C ASN A 62 3.12 5.21 8.68
N ARG A 63 2.35 5.00 7.60
CA ARG A 63 1.63 3.75 7.31
C ARG A 63 1.73 3.43 5.83
N THR A 64 1.89 2.14 5.55
CA THR A 64 1.96 1.63 4.17
C THR A 64 0.68 0.90 3.75
N ASP A 65 -0.25 0.70 4.68
CA ASP A 65 -1.46 -0.10 4.53
C ASP A 65 -1.11 -1.50 3.95
N THR A 66 0.02 -2.05 4.41
CA THR A 66 0.57 -3.32 3.93
C THR A 66 0.95 -4.21 5.10
N ILE A 67 0.62 -5.49 5.01
CA ILE A 67 1.02 -6.55 5.94
C ILE A 67 1.95 -7.51 5.19
N GLY A 68 3.03 -7.92 5.83
CA GLY A 68 3.86 -9.03 5.38
C GLY A 68 3.32 -10.36 5.91
N LEU A 69 3.33 -11.38 5.07
CA LEU A 69 3.00 -12.74 5.45
C LEU A 69 4.13 -13.67 4.98
N LEU A 70 4.86 -14.25 5.94
CA LEU A 70 5.87 -15.28 5.69
C LEU A 70 5.25 -16.65 5.92
N ILE A 71 5.36 -17.52 4.94
CA ILE A 71 4.90 -18.90 4.99
C ILE A 71 6.00 -19.86 4.53
N PRO A 72 6.06 -21.06 5.11
CA PRO A 72 7.12 -22.02 4.78
C PRO A 72 7.05 -22.55 3.33
N ASN A 73 5.82 -22.75 2.82
CA ASN A 73 5.64 -23.33 1.51
C ASN A 73 4.25 -23.00 0.95
N ILE A 74 4.22 -22.24 -0.15
CA ILE A 74 2.96 -21.84 -0.80
C ILE A 74 2.26 -23.01 -1.50
N GLU A 75 2.99 -24.05 -1.89
CA GLU A 75 2.43 -25.24 -2.54
C GLU A 75 1.71 -26.16 -1.54
N ASN A 76 2.03 -26.03 -0.26
CA ASN A 76 1.32 -26.75 0.79
C ASN A 76 -0.08 -26.16 0.96
N SER A 77 -1.11 -26.97 0.76
CA SER A 77 -2.52 -26.55 0.80
C SER A 77 -2.94 -25.89 2.12
N PHE A 78 -2.33 -26.28 3.23
CA PHE A 78 -2.58 -25.67 4.53
C PHE A 78 -2.12 -24.22 4.55
N PHE A 79 -0.87 -23.93 4.16
CA PHE A 79 -0.34 -22.58 4.14
C PHE A 79 -0.96 -21.72 3.05
N ALA A 80 -1.30 -22.31 1.90
CA ALA A 80 -2.08 -21.62 0.87
C ALA A 80 -3.47 -21.21 1.41
N GLY A 81 -4.11 -22.07 2.17
CA GLY A 81 -5.38 -21.78 2.85
C GLY A 81 -5.25 -20.64 3.86
N VAL A 82 -4.21 -20.66 4.70
CA VAL A 82 -3.90 -19.60 5.65
C VAL A 82 -3.68 -18.27 4.93
N ALA A 83 -2.87 -18.26 3.87
CA ALA A 83 -2.64 -17.07 3.07
C ALA A 83 -3.94 -16.51 2.47
N GLY A 84 -4.80 -17.39 1.96
CA GLY A 84 -6.11 -17.01 1.43
C GLY A 84 -7.01 -16.34 2.47
N VAL A 85 -7.02 -16.82 3.71
CA VAL A 85 -7.76 -16.21 4.83
C VAL A 85 -7.18 -14.84 5.17
N VAL A 86 -5.86 -14.75 5.37
CA VAL A 86 -5.19 -13.49 5.72
C VAL A 86 -5.44 -12.43 4.66
N ILE A 87 -5.31 -12.78 3.37
CA ILE A 87 -5.55 -11.85 2.27
C ILE A 87 -7.00 -11.36 2.25
N ARG A 88 -7.95 -12.26 2.45
CA ARG A 88 -9.39 -11.95 2.47
C ARG A 88 -9.74 -10.99 3.60
N GLU A 89 -9.33 -11.34 4.82
CA GLU A 89 -9.60 -10.53 6.00
C GLU A 89 -8.90 -9.16 5.94
N SER A 90 -7.66 -9.11 5.46
CA SER A 90 -6.92 -7.85 5.31
C SER A 90 -7.65 -6.84 4.40
N ARG A 91 -8.40 -7.31 3.39
CA ARG A 91 -9.19 -6.43 2.50
C ARG A 91 -10.29 -5.67 3.25
N ASN A 92 -10.89 -6.28 4.28
CA ASN A 92 -11.94 -5.65 5.10
C ASN A 92 -11.41 -4.40 5.82
N TYR A 93 -10.10 -4.35 6.03
CA TYR A 93 -9.39 -3.24 6.70
C TYR A 93 -8.57 -2.38 5.72
N ASN A 94 -8.77 -2.56 4.41
CA ASN A 94 -8.03 -1.87 3.33
C ASN A 94 -6.52 -2.15 3.33
N TYR A 95 -6.07 -3.26 3.91
CA TYR A 95 -4.68 -3.70 3.84
C TYR A 95 -4.40 -4.53 2.57
N LYS A 96 -3.19 -4.40 2.08
CA LYS A 96 -2.58 -5.30 1.09
C LYS A 96 -1.68 -6.30 1.81
N VAL A 97 -1.53 -7.50 1.24
CA VAL A 97 -0.65 -8.52 1.80
C VAL A 97 0.47 -8.80 0.80
N VAL A 98 1.69 -8.76 1.31
CA VAL A 98 2.89 -9.24 0.60
C VAL A 98 3.22 -10.61 1.16
N VAL A 99 3.08 -11.64 0.34
CA VAL A 99 3.39 -13.02 0.72
C VAL A 99 4.84 -13.31 0.36
N VAL A 100 5.56 -13.89 1.30
CA VAL A 100 6.92 -14.40 1.15
C VAL A 100 6.88 -15.91 1.40
N ASP A 101 7.25 -16.68 0.39
CA ASP A 101 7.45 -18.13 0.47
C ASP A 101 8.90 -18.38 0.85
N THR A 102 9.15 -18.94 2.04
CA THR A 102 10.51 -19.18 2.53
C THR A 102 11.09 -20.50 2.06
N GLN A 103 10.29 -21.38 1.43
CA GLN A 103 10.68 -22.69 0.96
C GLN A 103 11.32 -23.57 2.06
N GLU A 104 10.84 -23.40 3.29
CA GLU A 104 11.35 -24.11 4.48
C GLU A 104 12.84 -23.88 4.75
N ASP A 105 13.39 -22.75 4.27
CA ASP A 105 14.80 -22.37 4.42
C ASP A 105 14.93 -21.12 5.32
N GLU A 106 15.75 -21.24 6.37
CA GLU A 106 15.96 -20.17 7.35
C GLU A 106 16.62 -18.92 6.73
N ARG A 107 17.44 -19.07 5.70
CA ARG A 107 18.07 -17.93 5.01
C ARG A 107 17.04 -17.16 4.23
N ASN A 108 16.16 -17.86 3.52
CA ASN A 108 15.04 -17.24 2.79
C ASN A 108 14.09 -16.53 3.78
N GLU A 109 13.89 -17.10 4.97
CA GLU A 109 13.10 -16.46 6.02
C GLU A 109 13.71 -15.14 6.48
N GLN A 110 15.01 -15.14 6.78
CA GLN A 110 15.74 -13.94 7.20
C GLN A 110 15.76 -12.87 6.10
N ASP A 111 16.01 -13.27 4.84
CA ASP A 111 15.99 -12.36 3.71
C ASP A 111 14.60 -11.79 3.46
N GLY A 112 13.57 -12.62 3.55
CA GLY A 112 12.19 -12.23 3.43
C GLY A 112 11.75 -11.25 4.51
N LEU A 113 12.12 -11.52 5.75
CA LEU A 113 11.87 -10.64 6.88
C LEU A 113 12.54 -9.28 6.68
N SER A 114 13.82 -9.30 6.31
CA SER A 114 14.60 -8.08 6.03
C SER A 114 13.96 -7.26 4.89
N ALA A 115 13.49 -7.92 3.84
CA ALA A 115 12.82 -7.27 2.72
C ALA A 115 11.47 -6.63 3.12
N LEU A 116 10.71 -7.26 4.01
CA LEU A 116 9.45 -6.70 4.54
C LEU A 116 9.71 -5.50 5.45
N LEU A 117 10.71 -5.58 6.31
CA LEU A 117 11.12 -4.48 7.18
C LEU A 117 11.62 -3.27 6.36
N ALA A 118 12.41 -3.51 5.32
CA ALA A 118 12.88 -2.46 4.41
C ALA A 118 11.71 -1.76 3.68
N ARG A 119 10.62 -2.48 3.39
CA ARG A 119 9.39 -1.95 2.83
C ARG A 119 8.52 -1.22 3.84
N ARG A 120 8.88 -1.25 5.12
CA ARG A 120 8.12 -0.64 6.22
C ARG A 120 6.66 -1.11 6.25
N VAL A 121 6.45 -2.42 6.09
CA VAL A 121 5.11 -2.99 6.26
C VAL A 121 4.60 -2.68 7.67
N ASP A 122 3.29 -2.49 7.83
CA ASP A 122 2.69 -2.05 9.10
C ASP A 122 2.62 -3.19 10.13
N GLY A 123 2.72 -4.43 9.67
CA GLY A 123 2.75 -5.62 10.52
C GLY A 123 3.23 -6.84 9.74
N ILE A 124 3.70 -7.84 10.46
CA ILE A 124 4.17 -9.11 9.90
C ILE A 124 3.46 -10.26 10.61
N VAL A 125 2.94 -11.19 9.83
CA VAL A 125 2.46 -12.49 10.27
C VAL A 125 3.43 -13.53 9.71
N ALA A 126 3.97 -14.39 10.57
CA ALA A 126 4.94 -15.39 10.16
C ALA A 126 4.58 -16.77 10.69
N ALA A 127 4.71 -17.76 9.83
CA ALA A 127 4.86 -19.16 10.21
C ALA A 127 6.34 -19.49 10.03
N PRO A 128 7.14 -19.54 11.14
CA PRO A 128 8.57 -19.71 11.03
C PRO A 128 8.91 -21.11 10.53
N CYS A 129 9.99 -21.20 9.75
CA CYS A 129 10.61 -22.46 9.38
C CYS A 129 11.87 -22.65 10.24
N GLY A 130 12.02 -23.81 10.87
CA GLY A 130 13.20 -24.17 11.66
C GLY A 130 13.03 -24.08 13.18
N SER A 131 14.13 -24.36 13.89
CA SER A 131 14.19 -24.57 15.35
C SER A 131 14.34 -23.28 16.16
N ASN A 132 13.86 -22.16 15.68
CA ASN A 132 13.84 -20.91 16.45
C ASN A 132 12.76 -20.98 17.54
N ALA A 133 12.95 -21.90 18.46
CA ALA A 133 12.25 -21.97 19.75
C ALA A 133 13.02 -21.17 20.79
#